data_9a3c1b9e70c03c0ba8bbba2b3aefbb47
#
_entry.id   9a3c1b9e70c03c0ba8bbba2b3aefbb47
#
_cell.length_a   1.000
_cell.length_b   1.000
_cell.length_c   1.000
_cell.angle_alpha   90.00
_cell.angle_beta   90.00
_cell.angle_gamma   90.00
#
_symmetry.space_group_name_H-M   'P 1'
#
loop_
_entity.id
_entity.type
_entity.pdbx_description
1 polymer ?
#
loop_
_entity_poly.entity_id
_entity_poly.type
_entity_poly.pdbx_seq_one_letter_code
_entity_poly.pdbx_strand_id
1 'polypeptide(L)'
;MMANQGTLLEKGKADSVDTDSLEIDVESLTHMESQLNTDSKTRQFSVTAAINSIKISERTKLRAKIAVSVVLFASLFLFGKVDLSKSIEVALKANPWYLLAAFALFLGSTFLNAYRWKLLASAAGLNQSLLKMVQFCFVGVFFNLFLPSTVGGDFSRCYYLSKGTGKYAHAFYSVLADRTVGIAVLFLFASLGILLGPGGGGLPIQLKLPILLGTVGIFSVLPFLPSLAKRFLGPENWVSRQLNNSPASIYWHDRGLMATAIGLSVILQLIFVLCHVAVGLALGLTNIPLWYYFVFYPSVAVLGFITPSFNGIGIREWAYTYFLTLAGVDRAPALTYAIMWLGLTTMSSLVGGLVYVLGHFKISKAEKDLMESGRMDSLN
;
A
#
# COMPACT_ATOMS: atom_id res chain seq x y z
N MET A 1 -53.19 -52.68 -42.02
CA MET A 1 -54.59 -52.51 -42.35
C MET A 1 -54.77 -51.05 -42.55
N MET A 2 -54.78 -50.63 -43.74
CA MET A 2 -55.87 -50.03 -44.54
C MET A 2 -56.29 -48.71 -43.90
N ALA A 3 -56.12 -47.64 -44.54
CA ALA A 3 -56.63 -47.00 -45.77
C ALA A 3 -57.49 -45.79 -45.30
N ASN A 4 -57.54 -44.71 -45.82
CA ASN A 4 -57.50 -44.10 -47.16
C ASN A 4 -58.30 -42.78 -47.08
N GLN A 5 -57.89 -41.84 -47.83
CA GLN A 5 -58.71 -40.83 -48.54
C GLN A 5 -59.45 -39.77 -47.68
N GLY A 6 -59.53 -38.57 -48.03
CA GLY A 6 -59.29 -37.89 -49.29
C GLY A 6 -59.72 -36.42 -49.23
N THR A 7 -59.03 -35.64 -49.95
CA THR A 7 -59.52 -34.56 -50.81
C THR A 7 -60.74 -33.70 -50.41
N LEU A 8 -60.54 -32.39 -50.33
CA LEU A 8 -61.24 -31.44 -51.21
C LEU A 8 -60.59 -30.04 -51.16
N LEU A 9 -60.31 -29.56 -52.32
CA LEU A 9 -59.89 -28.23 -52.72
C LEU A 9 -60.93 -27.19 -52.35
N GLU A 10 -60.50 -26.03 -51.81
CA GLU A 10 -61.15 -24.80 -52.18
C GLU A 10 -60.15 -23.64 -52.30
N LYS A 11 -60.18 -23.04 -53.46
CA LYS A 11 -59.43 -21.88 -53.92
C LYS A 11 -59.80 -20.63 -53.11
N GLY A 12 -58.87 -20.07 -52.38
CA GLY A 12 -58.95 -18.72 -51.86
C GLY A 12 -57.84 -17.87 -52.45
N LYS A 13 -58.18 -16.85 -53.19
CA LYS A 13 -57.35 -15.89 -53.90
C LYS A 13 -56.16 -15.41 -53.10
N ALA A 14 -54.99 -15.54 -53.65
CA ALA A 14 -53.80 -14.85 -53.23
C ALA A 14 -53.95 -13.37 -53.63
N ASP A 15 -54.16 -12.50 -52.67
CA ASP A 15 -53.86 -11.08 -52.83
C ASP A 15 -52.34 -10.91 -52.80
N SER A 16 -51.82 -10.42 -53.88
CA SER A 16 -50.39 -10.03 -54.04
C SER A 16 -50.09 -8.90 -53.06
N VAL A 17 -49.40 -9.23 -51.99
CA VAL A 17 -48.74 -8.23 -51.14
C VAL A 17 -47.56 -7.68 -51.96
N ASP A 18 -47.68 -6.38 -52.24
CA ASP A 18 -46.68 -5.58 -52.90
C ASP A 18 -45.39 -5.57 -52.12
N THR A 19 -44.36 -6.23 -52.61
CA THR A 19 -43.04 -6.37 -51.98
C THR A 19 -42.10 -5.20 -52.32
N ASP A 20 -42.59 -4.17 -52.97
CA ASP A 20 -41.77 -3.02 -53.40
C ASP A 20 -41.67 -1.86 -52.40
N SER A 21 -42.18 -2.01 -51.17
CA SER A 21 -42.16 -0.91 -50.15
C SER A 21 -41.27 -1.17 -48.91
N LEU A 22 -40.37 -2.14 -48.95
CA LEU A 22 -39.41 -2.39 -47.89
C LEU A 22 -37.95 -2.47 -48.41
N GLU A 23 -37.59 -1.59 -49.30
CA GLU A 23 -36.18 -1.25 -49.42
C GLU A 23 -35.80 -0.43 -48.19
N ILE A 24 -35.37 -1.12 -47.14
CA ILE A 24 -34.66 -0.49 -46.01
C ILE A 24 -33.40 0.11 -46.63
N ASP A 25 -33.38 1.43 -46.73
CA ASP A 25 -32.24 2.17 -47.22
C ASP A 25 -31.02 1.88 -46.33
N VAL A 26 -30.21 0.91 -46.75
CA VAL A 26 -29.00 0.47 -46.07
C VAL A 26 -27.99 1.62 -45.93
N GLU A 27 -28.08 2.60 -46.84
CA GLU A 27 -27.28 3.82 -46.82
C GLU A 27 -27.67 4.73 -45.65
N SER A 28 -28.96 4.83 -45.33
CA SER A 28 -29.43 5.60 -44.16
C SER A 28 -29.05 4.95 -42.82
N LEU A 29 -29.05 3.61 -42.74
CA LEU A 29 -28.62 2.89 -41.56
C LEU A 29 -27.10 2.98 -41.34
N THR A 30 -26.29 2.89 -42.42
CA THR A 30 -24.85 3.07 -42.33
C THR A 30 -24.48 4.52 -41.96
N HIS A 31 -25.25 5.50 -42.47
CA HIS A 31 -25.06 6.91 -42.09
C HIS A 31 -25.43 7.17 -40.62
N MET A 32 -26.49 6.56 -40.13
CA MET A 32 -26.90 6.65 -38.70
C MET A 32 -25.91 5.94 -37.76
N GLU A 33 -25.39 4.79 -38.17
CA GLU A 33 -24.37 4.07 -37.41
C GLU A 33 -23.04 4.83 -37.37
N SER A 34 -22.67 5.50 -38.45
CA SER A 34 -21.49 6.36 -38.49
C SER A 34 -21.65 7.61 -37.63
N GLN A 35 -22.84 8.22 -37.57
CA GLN A 35 -23.13 9.36 -36.69
C GLN A 35 -23.15 8.96 -35.20
N LEU A 36 -23.75 7.81 -34.86
CA LEU A 36 -23.76 7.29 -33.51
C LEU A 36 -22.34 6.94 -32.99
N ASN A 37 -21.49 6.44 -33.90
CA ASN A 37 -20.11 6.11 -33.56
C ASN A 37 -19.24 7.37 -33.44
N THR A 38 -19.52 8.42 -34.20
CA THR A 38 -18.86 9.73 -34.11
C THR A 38 -19.28 10.45 -32.82
N ASP A 39 -20.56 10.42 -32.46
CA ASP A 39 -21.08 11.03 -31.22
C ASP A 39 -20.57 10.30 -29.97
N SER A 40 -20.45 8.97 -30.02
CA SER A 40 -19.88 8.20 -28.91
C SER A 40 -18.38 8.47 -28.73
N LYS A 41 -17.63 8.58 -29.81
CA LYS A 41 -16.21 8.98 -29.77
C LYS A 41 -16.03 10.42 -29.29
N THR A 42 -16.88 11.34 -29.73
CA THR A 42 -16.84 12.76 -29.35
C THR A 42 -17.21 12.91 -27.87
N ARG A 43 -18.19 12.16 -27.35
CA ARG A 43 -18.52 12.12 -25.91
C ARG A 43 -17.41 11.49 -25.08
N GLN A 44 -16.82 10.39 -25.53
CA GLN A 44 -15.67 9.78 -24.86
C GLN A 44 -14.46 10.73 -24.84
N PHE A 45 -14.18 11.44 -25.94
CA PHE A 45 -13.13 12.45 -25.99
C PHE A 45 -13.41 13.64 -25.07
N SER A 46 -14.66 14.09 -24.98
CA SER A 46 -15.08 15.17 -24.08
C SER A 46 -14.97 14.76 -22.60
N VAL A 47 -15.39 13.55 -22.21
CA VAL A 47 -15.27 13.04 -20.84
C VAL A 47 -13.80 12.80 -20.47
N THR A 48 -13.02 12.25 -21.39
CA THR A 48 -11.56 12.05 -21.17
C THR A 48 -10.82 13.38 -21.12
N ALA A 49 -11.22 14.37 -21.93
CA ALA A 49 -10.68 15.73 -21.87
C ALA A 49 -11.08 16.44 -20.56
N ALA A 50 -12.32 16.27 -20.09
CA ALA A 50 -12.78 16.82 -18.80
C ALA A 50 -12.05 16.15 -17.61
N ILE A 51 -11.84 14.84 -17.64
CA ILE A 51 -11.05 14.12 -16.64
C ILE A 51 -9.56 14.54 -16.70
N ASN A 52 -9.03 14.76 -17.89
CA ASN A 52 -7.65 15.25 -18.08
C ASN A 52 -7.47 16.72 -17.71
N SER A 53 -8.52 17.55 -17.79
CA SER A 53 -8.48 18.95 -17.35
C SER A 53 -8.44 19.09 -15.81
N ILE A 54 -8.82 18.06 -15.07
CA ILE A 54 -8.67 17.97 -13.60
C ILE A 54 -7.31 17.34 -13.22
N LYS A 55 -6.34 17.31 -14.13
CA LYS A 55 -4.96 16.93 -13.78
C LYS A 55 -4.39 18.01 -12.86
N ILE A 56 -4.68 17.89 -11.54
CA ILE A 56 -3.94 18.61 -10.52
C ILE A 56 -2.46 18.30 -10.75
N SER A 57 -1.69 19.34 -11.07
CA SER A 57 -0.25 19.21 -11.32
C SER A 57 0.40 18.38 -10.20
N GLU A 58 1.30 17.47 -10.51
CA GLU A 58 2.06 16.70 -9.52
C GLU A 58 2.76 17.63 -8.49
N ARG A 59 3.18 18.80 -8.93
CA ARG A 59 3.70 19.86 -8.03
C ARG A 59 2.64 20.37 -7.05
N THR A 60 1.38 20.50 -7.48
CA THR A 60 0.26 20.92 -6.60
C THR A 60 -0.10 19.83 -5.61
N LYS A 61 -0.12 18.57 -6.03
CA LYS A 61 -0.32 17.43 -5.12
C LYS A 61 0.79 17.34 -4.08
N LEU A 62 2.04 17.53 -4.49
CA LEU A 62 3.18 17.56 -3.58
C LEU A 62 3.07 18.71 -2.56
N ARG A 63 2.76 19.93 -3.04
CA ARG A 63 2.56 21.10 -2.16
C ARG A 63 1.42 20.87 -1.18
N ALA A 64 0.30 20.28 -1.62
CA ALA A 64 -0.82 19.94 -0.75
C ALA A 64 -0.43 18.92 0.34
N LYS A 65 0.31 17.88 0.00
CA LYS A 65 0.82 16.90 0.98
C LYS A 65 1.78 17.52 1.99
N ILE A 66 2.70 18.36 1.52
CA ILE A 66 3.62 19.12 2.41
C ILE A 66 2.81 20.04 3.31
N ALA A 67 1.86 20.80 2.76
CA ALA A 67 1.02 21.71 3.54
C ALA A 67 0.22 20.94 4.61
N VAL A 68 -0.40 19.82 4.26
CA VAL A 68 -1.11 18.96 5.23
C VAL A 68 -0.16 18.46 6.32
N SER A 69 1.03 18.00 5.97
CA SER A 69 2.02 17.55 6.96
C SER A 69 2.47 18.67 7.90
N VAL A 70 2.74 19.86 7.34
CA VAL A 70 3.13 21.06 8.13
C VAL A 70 1.98 21.50 9.03
N VAL A 71 0.74 21.56 8.51
CA VAL A 71 -0.43 21.95 9.29
C VAL A 71 -0.68 20.94 10.42
N LEU A 72 -0.61 19.63 10.16
CA LEU A 72 -0.77 18.60 11.19
C LEU A 72 0.35 18.70 12.24
N PHE A 73 1.59 18.90 11.82
CA PHE A 73 2.71 19.04 12.76
C PHE A 73 2.58 20.34 13.58
N ALA A 74 2.23 21.46 12.94
CA ALA A 74 2.01 22.73 13.63
C ALA A 74 0.80 22.66 14.58
N SER A 75 -0.25 21.93 14.22
CA SER A 75 -1.45 21.77 15.05
C SER A 75 -1.15 21.10 16.40
N LEU A 76 -0.11 20.25 16.49
CA LEU A 76 0.34 19.67 17.75
C LEU A 76 0.79 20.74 18.75
N PHE A 77 1.43 21.80 18.28
CA PHE A 77 1.89 22.90 19.11
C PHE A 77 0.77 23.91 19.39
N LEU A 78 -0.03 24.27 18.38
CA LEU A 78 -1.06 25.30 18.49
C LEU A 78 -2.27 24.84 19.30
N PHE A 79 -2.77 23.63 19.04
CA PHE A 79 -3.97 23.08 19.69
C PHE A 79 -3.65 22.07 20.80
N GLY A 80 -2.47 21.45 20.76
CA GLY A 80 -2.04 20.46 21.73
C GLY A 80 -1.73 21.03 23.12
N LYS A 81 -1.60 22.35 23.27
CA LYS A 81 -1.11 23.00 24.51
C LYS A 81 0.16 22.30 25.04
N VAL A 82 1.05 21.92 24.11
CA VAL A 82 2.29 21.23 24.47
C VAL A 82 3.32 22.25 24.89
N ASP A 83 3.85 22.04 26.09
CA ASP A 83 4.97 22.82 26.62
C ASP A 83 6.28 22.32 25.96
N LEU A 84 6.78 23.10 25.03
CA LEU A 84 8.01 22.78 24.30
C LEU A 84 9.22 22.69 25.22
N SER A 85 9.26 23.53 26.26
CA SER A 85 10.35 23.53 27.24
C SER A 85 10.39 22.20 28.00
N LYS A 86 9.23 21.70 28.42
CA LYS A 86 9.11 20.37 29.05
C LYS A 86 9.47 19.25 28.09
N SER A 87 9.09 19.35 26.82
CA SER A 87 9.45 18.34 25.81
C SER A 87 10.97 18.27 25.60
N ILE A 88 11.65 19.41 25.55
CA ILE A 88 13.12 19.48 25.46
C ILE A 88 13.75 18.92 26.74
N GLU A 89 13.25 19.27 27.92
CA GLU A 89 13.76 18.75 29.17
C GLU A 89 13.66 17.22 29.24
N VAL A 90 12.53 16.63 28.85
CA VAL A 90 12.34 15.19 28.77
C VAL A 90 13.31 14.55 27.76
N ALA A 91 13.52 15.20 26.61
CA ALA A 91 14.47 14.72 25.60
C ALA A 91 15.91 14.71 26.10
N LEU A 92 16.33 15.75 26.84
CA LEU A 92 17.68 15.86 27.39
C LEU A 92 17.96 14.84 28.51
N LYS A 93 16.92 14.40 29.21
CA LYS A 93 16.98 13.36 30.24
C LYS A 93 16.89 11.94 29.68
N ALA A 94 16.65 11.79 28.38
CA ALA A 94 16.50 10.49 27.76
C ALA A 94 17.77 9.63 27.92
N ASN A 95 17.59 8.36 28.28
CA ASN A 95 18.69 7.42 28.41
C ASN A 95 19.22 7.02 27.01
N PRO A 96 20.48 7.39 26.66
CA PRO A 96 20.99 7.17 25.31
C PRO A 96 21.20 5.69 24.98
N TRP A 97 21.39 4.82 25.96
CA TRP A 97 21.59 3.39 25.73
C TRP A 97 20.35 2.70 25.17
N TYR A 98 19.16 3.06 25.68
CA TYR A 98 17.91 2.55 25.12
C TYR A 98 17.64 3.10 23.71
N LEU A 99 18.01 4.36 23.43
CA LEU A 99 17.90 4.92 22.08
C LEU A 99 18.87 4.22 21.11
N LEU A 100 20.10 3.94 21.55
CA LEU A 100 21.06 3.19 20.77
C LEU A 100 20.57 1.75 20.51
N ALA A 101 19.99 1.09 21.51
CA ALA A 101 19.39 -0.24 21.35
C ALA A 101 18.22 -0.20 20.35
N ALA A 102 17.31 0.78 20.46
CA ALA A 102 16.22 0.96 19.50
C ALA A 102 16.74 1.18 18.08
N PHE A 103 17.79 1.98 17.91
CA PHE A 103 18.41 2.25 16.61
C PHE A 103 19.07 0.99 16.03
N ALA A 104 19.83 0.24 16.83
CA ALA A 104 20.45 -1.02 16.43
C ALA A 104 19.41 -2.06 16.03
N LEU A 105 18.32 -2.22 16.81
CA LEU A 105 17.21 -3.10 16.49
C LEU A 105 16.53 -2.69 15.18
N PHE A 106 16.31 -1.39 14.97
CA PHE A 106 15.69 -0.86 13.74
C PHE A 106 16.58 -1.14 12.52
N LEU A 107 17.89 -0.90 12.60
CA LEU A 107 18.82 -1.25 11.53
C LEU A 107 18.85 -2.76 11.29
N GLY A 108 18.89 -3.55 12.37
CA GLY A 108 18.85 -5.02 12.31
C GLY A 108 17.57 -5.53 11.64
N SER A 109 16.43 -4.90 11.90
CA SER A 109 15.15 -5.26 11.26
C SER A 109 15.21 -5.14 9.73
N THR A 110 16.02 -4.22 9.21
CA THR A 110 16.20 -4.04 7.75
C THR A 110 16.82 -5.27 7.10
N PHE A 111 17.74 -5.97 7.78
CA PHE A 111 18.34 -7.22 7.27
C PHE A 111 17.28 -8.33 7.21
N LEU A 112 16.46 -8.47 8.25
CA LEU A 112 15.40 -9.47 8.27
C LEU A 112 14.32 -9.17 7.24
N ASN A 113 13.96 -7.90 7.08
CA ASN A 113 13.04 -7.45 6.03
C ASN A 113 13.59 -7.74 4.62
N ALA A 114 14.90 -7.50 4.38
CA ALA A 114 15.55 -7.81 3.12
C ALA A 114 15.59 -9.33 2.85
N TYR A 115 15.77 -10.14 3.89
CA TYR A 115 15.73 -11.59 3.76
C TYR A 115 14.31 -12.08 3.41
N ARG A 116 13.27 -11.59 4.09
CA ARG A 116 11.87 -11.89 3.76
C ARG A 116 11.56 -11.52 2.31
N TRP A 117 11.91 -10.30 1.91
CA TRP A 117 11.68 -9.84 0.54
C TRP A 117 12.48 -10.64 -0.48
N LYS A 118 13.71 -11.07 -0.16
CA LYS A 118 14.50 -11.96 -1.02
C LYS A 118 13.77 -13.27 -1.31
N LEU A 119 13.13 -13.90 -0.31
CA LEU A 119 12.37 -15.12 -0.51
C LEU A 119 11.22 -14.91 -1.49
N LEU A 120 10.44 -13.83 -1.30
CA LEU A 120 9.33 -13.48 -2.19
C LEU A 120 9.80 -13.13 -3.61
N ALA A 121 10.89 -12.38 -3.75
CA ALA A 121 11.46 -12.02 -5.04
C ALA A 121 12.02 -13.25 -5.78
N SER A 122 12.69 -14.15 -5.07
CA SER A 122 13.25 -15.39 -5.65
C SER A 122 12.15 -16.30 -6.16
N ALA A 123 11.03 -16.42 -5.45
CA ALA A 123 9.85 -17.17 -5.91
C ALA A 123 9.26 -16.58 -7.19
N ALA A 124 9.31 -15.25 -7.35
CA ALA A 124 8.91 -14.58 -8.59
C ALA A 124 9.99 -14.64 -9.69
N GLY A 125 11.07 -15.40 -9.52
CA GLY A 125 12.12 -15.58 -10.53
C GLY A 125 13.14 -14.42 -10.60
N LEU A 126 13.30 -13.65 -9.49
CA LEU A 126 14.27 -12.57 -9.35
C LEU A 126 15.29 -12.92 -8.27
N ASN A 127 16.34 -13.64 -8.67
CA ASN A 127 17.39 -14.07 -7.76
C ASN A 127 18.49 -13.01 -7.61
N GLN A 128 18.59 -12.47 -6.39
CA GLN A 128 19.68 -11.54 -6.02
C GLN A 128 20.35 -12.00 -4.72
N SER A 129 21.61 -11.60 -4.52
CA SER A 129 22.31 -11.87 -3.26
C SER A 129 21.63 -11.11 -2.10
N LEU A 130 21.69 -11.68 -0.89
CA LEU A 130 21.10 -11.03 0.30
C LEU A 130 21.68 -9.63 0.52
N LEU A 131 22.98 -9.45 0.30
CA LEU A 131 23.62 -8.15 0.47
C LEU A 131 23.03 -7.08 -0.46
N LYS A 132 22.78 -7.43 -1.74
CA LYS A 132 22.10 -6.50 -2.67
C LYS A 132 20.68 -6.19 -2.21
N MET A 133 19.95 -7.19 -1.74
CA MET A 133 18.58 -6.95 -1.22
C MET A 133 18.58 -6.03 0.01
N VAL A 134 19.55 -6.20 0.91
CA VAL A 134 19.77 -5.29 2.06
C VAL A 134 20.07 -3.88 1.57
N GLN A 135 20.98 -3.72 0.61
CA GLN A 135 21.28 -2.41 0.02
C GLN A 135 20.03 -1.76 -0.60
N PHE A 136 19.22 -2.51 -1.36
CA PHE A 136 17.98 -2.01 -1.94
C PHE A 136 16.95 -1.58 -0.89
N CYS A 137 16.87 -2.31 0.24
CA CYS A 137 16.02 -1.92 1.36
C CYS A 137 16.49 -0.61 1.99
N PHE A 138 17.78 -0.45 2.28
CA PHE A 138 18.33 0.80 2.82
C PHE A 138 18.13 1.99 1.87
N VAL A 139 18.39 1.78 0.58
CA VAL A 139 18.13 2.78 -0.47
C VAL A 139 16.63 3.14 -0.50
N GLY A 140 15.75 2.16 -0.38
CA GLY A 140 14.30 2.39 -0.30
C GLY A 140 13.92 3.25 0.90
N VAL A 141 14.47 2.97 2.09
CA VAL A 141 14.24 3.77 3.30
C VAL A 141 14.72 5.22 3.12
N PHE A 142 15.87 5.42 2.46
CA PHE A 142 16.38 6.74 2.12
C PHE A 142 15.45 7.51 1.18
N PHE A 143 14.99 6.87 0.10
CA PHE A 143 14.07 7.52 -0.84
C PHE A 143 12.71 7.85 -0.21
N ASN A 144 12.24 7.08 0.77
CA ASN A 144 11.03 7.42 1.52
C ASN A 144 11.14 8.76 2.27
N LEU A 145 12.35 9.19 2.63
CA LEU A 145 12.56 10.48 3.30
C LEU A 145 12.28 11.68 2.37
N PHE A 146 12.57 11.55 1.07
CA PHE A 146 12.49 12.64 0.10
C PHE A 146 11.26 12.58 -0.81
N LEU A 147 10.70 11.40 -1.01
CA LEU A 147 9.56 11.23 -1.90
C LEU A 147 8.23 11.45 -1.16
N PRO A 148 7.25 12.12 -1.80
CA PRO A 148 6.00 12.53 -1.15
C PRO A 148 5.01 11.38 -0.92
N SER A 149 5.52 10.15 -0.76
CA SER A 149 4.70 8.97 -0.56
C SER A 149 5.53 7.88 0.13
N THR A 150 4.91 7.12 1.02
CA THR A 150 5.49 5.88 1.58
C THR A 150 5.80 4.83 0.50
N VAL A 151 5.31 5.02 -0.72
CA VAL A 151 5.52 4.16 -1.90
C VAL A 151 6.81 4.52 -2.64
N GLY A 152 7.40 5.69 -2.40
CA GLY A 152 8.58 6.13 -3.14
C GLY A 152 9.79 5.22 -2.99
N GLY A 153 10.04 4.73 -1.78
CA GLY A 153 11.07 3.72 -1.54
C GLY A 153 10.77 2.36 -2.19
N ASP A 154 9.50 2.02 -2.35
CA ASP A 154 9.11 0.78 -3.03
C ASP A 154 9.37 0.87 -4.53
N PHE A 155 9.17 2.04 -5.14
CA PHE A 155 9.58 2.28 -6.52
C PHE A 155 11.09 2.07 -6.72
N SER A 156 11.91 2.61 -5.81
CA SER A 156 13.36 2.41 -5.89
C SER A 156 13.73 0.93 -5.73
N ARG A 157 13.08 0.21 -4.82
CA ARG A 157 13.25 -1.24 -4.63
C ARG A 157 12.90 -2.03 -5.90
N CYS A 158 11.73 -1.73 -6.52
CA CYS A 158 11.31 -2.34 -7.80
C CYS A 158 12.33 -2.07 -8.90
N TYR A 159 12.74 -0.82 -9.05
CA TYR A 159 13.69 -0.40 -10.06
C TYR A 159 15.01 -1.13 -9.95
N TYR A 160 15.67 -1.10 -8.78
CA TYR A 160 16.97 -1.76 -8.60
C TYR A 160 16.90 -3.27 -8.70
N LEU A 161 15.79 -3.89 -8.27
CA LEU A 161 15.59 -5.34 -8.39
C LEU A 161 15.40 -5.77 -9.85
N SER A 162 14.67 -4.99 -10.66
CA SER A 162 14.39 -5.30 -12.07
C SER A 162 15.52 -4.89 -13.01
N LYS A 163 16.44 -4.02 -12.56
CA LYS A 163 17.55 -3.51 -13.35
C LYS A 163 18.43 -4.65 -13.88
N GLY A 164 18.61 -4.68 -15.19
CA GLY A 164 19.38 -5.71 -15.89
C GLY A 164 18.62 -7.01 -16.21
N THR A 165 17.40 -7.19 -15.70
CA THR A 165 16.55 -8.36 -16.03
C THR A 165 15.33 -8.00 -16.89
N GLY A 166 14.93 -6.73 -16.91
CA GLY A 166 13.71 -6.25 -17.57
C GLY A 166 12.41 -6.71 -16.91
N LYS A 167 12.46 -7.49 -15.82
CA LYS A 167 11.29 -8.11 -15.18
C LYS A 167 10.60 -7.15 -14.19
N TYR A 168 10.14 -5.98 -14.64
CA TYR A 168 9.54 -4.95 -13.78
C TYR A 168 8.26 -5.42 -13.08
N ALA A 169 7.37 -6.15 -13.77
CA ALA A 169 6.15 -6.69 -13.18
C ALA A 169 6.45 -7.68 -12.03
N HIS A 170 7.45 -8.56 -12.20
CA HIS A 170 7.87 -9.50 -11.15
C HIS A 170 8.40 -8.77 -9.91
N ALA A 171 9.21 -7.73 -10.11
CA ALA A 171 9.71 -6.89 -9.03
C ALA A 171 8.58 -6.16 -8.30
N PHE A 172 7.64 -5.59 -9.04
CA PHE A 172 6.46 -4.92 -8.48
C PHE A 172 5.62 -5.87 -7.62
N TYR A 173 5.27 -7.06 -8.14
CA TYR A 173 4.48 -8.03 -7.38
C TYR A 173 5.22 -8.55 -6.17
N SER A 174 6.55 -8.70 -6.23
CA SER A 174 7.34 -9.12 -5.05
C SER A 174 7.32 -8.08 -3.94
N VAL A 175 7.40 -6.79 -4.27
CA VAL A 175 7.28 -5.69 -3.30
C VAL A 175 5.86 -5.58 -2.76
N LEU A 176 4.86 -5.73 -3.63
CA LEU A 176 3.44 -5.73 -3.23
C LEU A 176 3.13 -6.87 -2.26
N ALA A 177 3.62 -8.09 -2.53
CA ALA A 177 3.48 -9.23 -1.63
C ALA A 177 4.17 -8.98 -0.28
N ASP A 178 5.40 -8.44 -0.28
CA ASP A 178 6.14 -8.06 0.92
C ASP A 178 5.36 -7.05 1.79
N ARG A 179 4.74 -6.05 1.18
CA ARG A 179 3.88 -5.06 1.84
C ARG A 179 2.60 -5.68 2.38
N THR A 180 1.92 -6.50 1.57
CA THR A 180 0.66 -7.16 1.95
C THR A 180 0.85 -8.05 3.17
N VAL A 181 1.90 -8.87 3.20
CA VAL A 181 2.22 -9.73 4.36
C VAL A 181 2.54 -8.88 5.59
N GLY A 182 3.32 -7.80 5.43
CA GLY A 182 3.64 -6.87 6.51
C GLY A 182 2.39 -6.23 7.12
N ILE A 183 1.49 -5.72 6.28
CA ILE A 183 0.22 -5.10 6.70
C ILE A 183 -0.69 -6.12 7.38
N ALA A 184 -0.81 -7.33 6.83
CA ALA A 184 -1.63 -8.39 7.43
C ALA A 184 -1.20 -8.69 8.87
N VAL A 185 0.11 -8.82 9.11
CA VAL A 185 0.64 -9.08 10.46
C VAL A 185 0.51 -7.85 11.37
N LEU A 186 0.59 -6.62 10.85
CA LEU A 186 0.28 -5.41 11.62
C LEU A 186 -1.17 -5.42 12.15
N PHE A 187 -2.14 -5.73 11.28
CA PHE A 187 -3.55 -5.84 11.68
C PHE A 187 -3.75 -6.95 12.72
N LEU A 188 -3.06 -8.09 12.55
CA LEU A 188 -3.09 -9.18 13.51
C LEU A 188 -2.59 -8.71 14.89
N PHE A 189 -1.44 -8.01 14.95
CA PHE A 189 -0.86 -7.52 16.21
C PHE A 189 -1.78 -6.50 16.88
N ALA A 190 -2.32 -5.54 16.14
CA ALA A 190 -3.29 -4.58 16.65
C ALA A 190 -4.52 -5.28 17.23
N SER A 191 -5.05 -6.28 16.54
CA SER A 191 -6.22 -7.05 16.99
C SER A 191 -5.93 -7.89 18.23
N LEU A 192 -4.77 -8.56 18.27
CA LEU A 192 -4.34 -9.29 19.46
C LEU A 192 -4.19 -8.37 20.66
N GLY A 193 -3.59 -7.20 20.48
CA GLY A 193 -3.48 -6.20 21.56
C GLY A 193 -4.84 -5.70 22.04
N ILE A 194 -5.81 -5.49 21.13
CA ILE A 194 -7.18 -5.10 21.47
C ILE A 194 -7.91 -6.22 22.21
N LEU A 195 -7.80 -7.47 21.78
CA LEU A 195 -8.53 -8.59 22.34
C LEU A 195 -7.95 -9.05 23.69
N LEU A 196 -6.62 -9.01 23.83
CA LEU A 196 -5.93 -9.47 25.04
C LEU A 196 -5.72 -8.34 26.07
N GLY A 197 -5.80 -7.09 25.66
CA GLY A 197 -5.64 -5.93 26.53
C GLY A 197 -6.87 -5.65 27.40
N PRO A 198 -6.67 -5.22 28.68
CA PRO A 198 -7.77 -4.84 29.54
C PRO A 198 -8.70 -3.79 28.90
N GLY A 199 -10.01 -3.94 29.07
CA GLY A 199 -10.99 -2.99 28.48
C GLY A 199 -10.96 -2.91 26.95
N GLY A 200 -10.43 -3.96 26.28
CA GLY A 200 -10.28 -3.96 24.83
C GLY A 200 -9.19 -2.98 24.36
N GLY A 201 -8.04 -2.96 25.03
CA GLY A 201 -6.89 -2.13 24.67
C GLY A 201 -7.08 -0.64 24.96
N GLY A 202 -8.07 -0.24 25.77
CA GLY A 202 -8.30 1.17 26.11
C GLY A 202 -8.72 2.09 24.96
N LEU A 203 -8.94 1.53 23.75
CA LEU A 203 -9.30 2.31 22.55
C LEU A 203 -10.81 2.59 22.46
N PRO A 204 -11.22 3.73 21.88
CA PRO A 204 -12.61 3.96 21.52
C PRO A 204 -13.07 2.99 20.43
N ILE A 205 -14.37 2.64 20.44
CA ILE A 205 -14.95 1.64 19.53
C ILE A 205 -14.74 2.03 18.04
N GLN A 206 -14.69 3.32 17.74
CA GLN A 206 -14.47 3.86 16.39
C GLN A 206 -13.09 3.46 15.81
N LEU A 207 -12.10 3.17 16.66
CA LEU A 207 -10.79 2.67 16.25
C LEU A 207 -10.70 1.14 16.34
N LYS A 208 -11.34 0.52 17.34
CA LYS A 208 -11.35 -0.94 17.50
C LYS A 208 -12.02 -1.64 16.33
N LEU A 209 -13.22 -1.20 15.98
CA LEU A 209 -14.06 -1.89 14.99
C LEU A 209 -13.40 -1.97 13.60
N PRO A 210 -12.85 -0.88 13.02
CA PRO A 210 -12.14 -0.97 11.74
C PRO A 210 -10.91 -1.88 11.77
N ILE A 211 -10.16 -1.92 12.88
CA ILE A 211 -8.98 -2.78 13.03
C ILE A 211 -9.42 -4.24 13.04
N LEU A 212 -10.40 -4.61 13.86
CA LEU A 212 -10.90 -5.98 13.96
C LEU A 212 -11.55 -6.45 12.65
N LEU A 213 -12.41 -5.62 12.05
CA LEU A 213 -13.02 -5.93 10.76
C LEU A 213 -11.98 -6.02 9.63
N GLY A 214 -10.98 -5.14 9.63
CA GLY A 214 -9.87 -5.18 8.68
C GLY A 214 -9.06 -6.47 8.83
N THR A 215 -8.79 -6.92 10.05
CA THR A 215 -8.09 -8.19 10.29
C THR A 215 -8.92 -9.37 9.80
N VAL A 216 -10.20 -9.45 10.15
CA VAL A 216 -11.10 -10.50 9.66
C VAL A 216 -11.17 -10.47 8.14
N GLY A 217 -11.33 -9.28 7.52
CA GLY A 217 -11.37 -9.12 6.07
C GLY A 217 -10.09 -9.60 5.39
N ILE A 218 -8.93 -9.18 5.88
CA ILE A 218 -7.63 -9.57 5.31
C ILE A 218 -7.47 -11.10 5.37
N PHE A 219 -7.65 -11.72 6.54
CA PHE A 219 -7.39 -13.16 6.70
C PHE A 219 -8.48 -14.05 6.10
N SER A 220 -9.72 -13.54 5.95
CA SER A 220 -10.81 -14.28 5.31
C SER A 220 -10.86 -14.10 3.79
N VAL A 221 -10.50 -12.93 3.26
CA VAL A 221 -10.64 -12.61 1.83
C VAL A 221 -9.35 -12.85 1.06
N LEU A 222 -8.20 -12.41 1.60
CA LEU A 222 -6.94 -12.42 0.87
C LEU A 222 -6.52 -13.82 0.38
N PRO A 223 -6.61 -14.91 1.18
CA PRO A 223 -6.25 -16.26 0.72
C PRO A 223 -7.12 -16.77 -0.43
N PHE A 224 -8.37 -16.32 -0.50
CA PHE A 224 -9.35 -16.76 -1.50
C PHE A 224 -9.54 -15.75 -2.63
N LEU A 225 -8.79 -14.65 -2.63
CA LEU A 225 -8.93 -13.54 -3.57
C LEU A 225 -8.93 -13.98 -5.05
N PRO A 226 -8.03 -14.90 -5.53
CA PRO A 226 -8.07 -15.37 -6.91
C PRO A 226 -9.35 -16.14 -7.25
N SER A 227 -9.86 -16.95 -6.32
CA SER A 227 -11.09 -17.73 -6.51
C SER A 227 -12.32 -16.84 -6.48
N LEU A 228 -12.36 -15.86 -5.57
CA LEU A 228 -13.41 -14.85 -5.49
C LEU A 228 -13.45 -13.99 -6.76
N ALA A 229 -12.29 -13.54 -7.24
CA ALA A 229 -12.21 -12.76 -8.47
C ALA A 229 -12.77 -13.55 -9.67
N LYS A 230 -12.40 -14.82 -9.83
CA LYS A 230 -12.97 -15.69 -10.88
C LYS A 230 -14.49 -15.81 -10.76
N ARG A 231 -15.00 -16.00 -9.54
CA ARG A 231 -16.42 -16.23 -9.29
C ARG A 231 -17.28 -15.00 -9.52
N PHE A 232 -16.85 -13.83 -9.05
CA PHE A 232 -17.65 -12.59 -9.07
C PHE A 232 -17.40 -11.70 -10.29
N LEU A 233 -16.18 -11.68 -10.83
CA LEU A 233 -15.80 -10.86 -11.97
C LEU A 233 -15.73 -11.64 -13.29
N GLY A 234 -15.71 -12.98 -13.22
CA GLY A 234 -15.52 -13.86 -14.36
C GLY A 234 -14.05 -14.13 -14.69
N PRO A 235 -13.75 -15.26 -15.38
CA PRO A 235 -12.37 -15.68 -15.69
C PRO A 235 -11.66 -14.75 -16.67
N GLU A 236 -12.42 -14.11 -17.58
CA GLU A 236 -11.89 -13.22 -18.62
C GLU A 236 -11.61 -11.78 -18.10
N ASN A 237 -12.08 -11.44 -16.91
CA ASN A 237 -11.84 -10.13 -16.34
C ASN A 237 -10.35 -9.91 -16.11
N TRP A 238 -9.88 -8.69 -16.39
CA TRP A 238 -8.47 -8.31 -16.23
C TRP A 238 -7.93 -8.62 -14.81
N VAL A 239 -8.70 -8.33 -13.75
CA VAL A 239 -8.31 -8.63 -12.36
C VAL A 239 -8.13 -10.12 -12.15
N SER A 240 -9.07 -10.95 -12.62
CA SER A 240 -8.99 -12.41 -12.52
C SER A 240 -7.76 -12.95 -13.24
N ARG A 241 -7.46 -12.44 -14.44
CA ARG A 241 -6.27 -12.82 -15.19
C ARG A 241 -4.98 -12.40 -14.48
N GLN A 242 -4.92 -11.19 -13.90
CA GLN A 242 -3.74 -10.75 -13.15
C GLN A 242 -3.48 -11.59 -11.90
N LEU A 243 -4.52 -11.93 -11.14
CA LEU A 243 -4.36 -12.74 -9.94
C LEU A 243 -3.96 -14.20 -10.22
N ASN A 244 -4.41 -14.77 -11.35
CA ASN A 244 -4.20 -16.18 -11.64
C ASN A 244 -3.04 -16.46 -12.60
N ASN A 245 -2.75 -15.56 -13.54
CA ASN A 245 -1.80 -15.78 -14.64
C ASN A 245 -0.58 -14.87 -14.58
N SER A 246 -0.52 -13.92 -13.64
CA SER A 246 0.66 -13.07 -13.44
C SER A 246 1.69 -13.73 -12.51
N PRO A 247 2.89 -13.17 -12.42
CA PRO A 247 3.89 -13.62 -11.44
C PRO A 247 3.41 -13.60 -9.99
N ALA A 248 2.33 -12.87 -9.70
CA ALA A 248 1.72 -12.86 -8.36
C ALA A 248 1.07 -14.19 -7.99
N SER A 249 0.66 -15.01 -8.96
CA SER A 249 -0.04 -16.29 -8.71
C SER A 249 0.74 -17.23 -7.80
N ILE A 250 2.07 -17.20 -7.81
CA ILE A 250 2.93 -18.02 -6.95
C ILE A 250 2.62 -17.84 -5.47
N TYR A 251 2.26 -16.61 -5.04
CA TYR A 251 2.00 -16.31 -3.63
C TYR A 251 0.72 -16.94 -3.08
N TRP A 252 -0.21 -17.38 -3.95
CA TRP A 252 -1.40 -18.13 -3.56
C TRP A 252 -1.21 -19.65 -3.64
N HIS A 253 -0.24 -20.12 -4.45
CA HIS A 253 0.00 -21.56 -4.64
C HIS A 253 1.05 -22.09 -3.66
N ASP A 254 2.09 -21.35 -3.34
CA ASP A 254 3.14 -21.78 -2.41
C ASP A 254 2.82 -21.39 -0.96
N ARG A 255 2.11 -22.28 -0.27
CA ARG A 255 1.75 -22.10 1.15
C ARG A 255 2.97 -22.08 2.08
N GLY A 256 4.03 -22.82 1.74
CA GLY A 256 5.26 -22.86 2.52
C GLY A 256 5.99 -21.54 2.50
N LEU A 257 6.11 -20.94 1.30
CA LEU A 257 6.65 -19.60 1.12
C LEU A 257 5.87 -18.57 1.93
N MET A 258 4.55 -18.59 1.84
CA MET A 258 3.69 -17.62 2.54
C MET A 258 3.73 -17.81 4.05
N ALA A 259 3.73 -19.04 4.56
CA ALA A 259 3.89 -19.31 5.98
C ALA A 259 5.24 -18.79 6.52
N THR A 260 6.33 -19.00 5.76
CA THR A 260 7.66 -18.49 6.10
C THR A 260 7.68 -16.95 6.09
N ALA A 261 7.09 -16.32 5.07
CA ALA A 261 7.01 -14.86 4.98
C ALA A 261 6.19 -14.25 6.14
N ILE A 262 5.07 -14.88 6.52
CA ILE A 262 4.25 -14.49 7.68
C ILE A 262 5.07 -14.66 8.97
N GLY A 263 5.73 -15.79 9.17
CA GLY A 263 6.57 -16.04 10.36
C GLY A 263 7.68 -15.00 10.52
N LEU A 264 8.39 -14.68 9.44
CA LEU A 264 9.39 -13.61 9.42
C LEU A 264 8.75 -12.23 9.69
N SER A 265 7.53 -11.98 9.23
CA SER A 265 6.80 -10.74 9.51
C SER A 265 6.41 -10.64 10.98
N VAL A 266 6.02 -11.74 11.62
CA VAL A 266 5.76 -11.78 13.07
C VAL A 266 7.02 -11.38 13.84
N ILE A 267 8.17 -11.95 13.49
CA ILE A 267 9.46 -11.60 14.14
C ILE A 267 9.77 -10.11 13.91
N LEU A 268 9.58 -9.60 12.69
CA LEU A 268 9.77 -8.18 12.37
C LEU A 268 8.89 -7.28 13.22
N GLN A 269 7.61 -7.61 13.38
CA GLN A 269 6.70 -6.82 14.20
C GLN A 269 7.07 -6.86 15.68
N LEU A 270 7.54 -8.00 16.19
CA LEU A 270 8.09 -8.10 17.55
C LEU A 270 9.30 -7.19 17.72
N ILE A 271 10.23 -7.17 16.75
CA ILE A 271 11.39 -6.26 16.80
C ILE A 271 10.91 -4.80 16.82
N PHE A 272 9.93 -4.42 15.99
CA PHE A 272 9.38 -3.06 16.02
C PHE A 272 8.69 -2.72 17.35
N VAL A 273 7.95 -3.65 17.96
CA VAL A 273 7.40 -3.47 19.31
C VAL A 273 8.53 -3.22 20.31
N LEU A 274 9.62 -4.01 20.26
CA LEU A 274 10.78 -3.82 21.12
C LEU A 274 11.48 -2.47 20.89
N CYS A 275 11.58 -2.01 19.63
CA CYS A 275 12.08 -0.65 19.34
C CYS A 275 11.23 0.41 20.03
N HIS A 276 9.90 0.30 19.97
CA HIS A 276 8.98 1.23 20.61
C HIS A 276 9.05 1.18 22.13
N VAL A 277 9.19 -0.02 22.72
CA VAL A 277 9.43 -0.20 24.14
C VAL A 277 10.75 0.47 24.57
N ALA A 278 11.81 0.27 23.80
CA ALA A 278 13.11 0.87 24.08
C ALA A 278 13.05 2.41 24.05
N VAL A 279 12.34 3.01 23.09
CA VAL A 279 12.10 4.47 23.09
C VAL A 279 11.30 4.92 24.29
N GLY A 280 10.26 4.16 24.71
CA GLY A 280 9.51 4.43 25.93
C GLY A 280 10.39 4.41 27.19
N LEU A 281 11.21 3.37 27.33
CA LEU A 281 12.16 3.24 28.44
C LEU A 281 13.23 4.34 28.42
N ALA A 282 13.68 4.76 27.24
CA ALA A 282 14.62 5.87 27.12
C ALA A 282 14.08 7.17 27.72
N LEU A 283 12.77 7.40 27.60
CA LEU A 283 12.08 8.56 28.12
C LEU A 283 11.51 8.35 29.55
N GLY A 284 11.82 7.23 30.20
CA GLY A 284 11.31 6.90 31.55
C GLY A 284 9.82 6.58 31.60
N LEU A 285 9.19 6.22 30.48
CA LEU A 285 7.76 5.88 30.40
C LEU A 285 7.54 4.41 30.84
N THR A 286 7.81 4.13 32.11
CA THR A 286 7.72 2.77 32.68
C THR A 286 6.29 2.33 32.98
N ASN A 287 5.34 3.25 33.03
CA ASN A 287 3.94 2.99 33.37
C ASN A 287 3.12 2.45 32.20
N ILE A 288 3.68 2.41 30.97
CA ILE A 288 3.00 1.88 29.81
C ILE A 288 3.13 0.35 29.82
N PRO A 289 2.03 -0.41 29.94
CA PRO A 289 2.09 -1.86 29.96
C PRO A 289 2.53 -2.40 28.60
N LEU A 290 3.29 -3.50 28.59
CA LEU A 290 3.86 -4.08 27.36
C LEU A 290 2.79 -4.42 26.32
N TRP A 291 1.61 -4.93 26.72
CA TRP A 291 0.52 -5.23 25.80
C TRP A 291 0.03 -4.00 25.03
N TYR A 292 0.15 -2.79 25.60
CA TYR A 292 -0.29 -1.57 24.94
C TYR A 292 0.57 -1.21 23.72
N TYR A 293 1.85 -1.57 23.73
CA TYR A 293 2.72 -1.40 22.56
C TYR A 293 2.26 -2.24 21.37
N PHE A 294 1.61 -3.38 21.60
CA PHE A 294 0.99 -4.18 20.55
C PHE A 294 -0.29 -3.56 19.98
N VAL A 295 -0.84 -2.56 20.64
CA VAL A 295 -2.02 -1.83 20.16
C VAL A 295 -1.61 -0.56 19.44
N PHE A 296 -0.89 0.33 20.13
CA PHE A 296 -0.69 1.67 19.59
C PHE A 296 0.29 1.70 18.43
N TYR A 297 1.41 0.98 18.47
CA TYR A 297 2.37 1.00 17.38
C TYR A 297 1.75 0.52 16.06
N PRO A 298 1.13 -0.67 15.96
CA PRO A 298 0.51 -1.10 14.70
C PRO A 298 -0.62 -0.18 14.25
N SER A 299 -1.40 0.37 15.18
CA SER A 299 -2.47 1.32 14.85
C SER A 299 -1.91 2.61 14.23
N VAL A 300 -0.84 3.16 14.80
CA VAL A 300 -0.14 4.33 14.22
C VAL A 300 0.46 3.99 12.86
N ALA A 301 1.05 2.81 12.70
CA ALA A 301 1.62 2.38 11.42
C ALA A 301 0.53 2.29 10.33
N VAL A 302 -0.62 1.67 10.64
CA VAL A 302 -1.77 1.59 9.72
C VAL A 302 -2.29 2.97 9.36
N LEU A 303 -2.47 3.87 10.33
CA LEU A 303 -2.89 5.26 10.07
C LEU A 303 -1.91 5.99 9.15
N GLY A 304 -0.61 5.80 9.36
CA GLY A 304 0.44 6.37 8.51
C GLY A 304 0.41 5.87 7.06
N PHE A 305 -0.07 4.64 6.82
CA PHE A 305 -0.24 4.11 5.45
C PHE A 305 -1.48 4.64 4.74
N ILE A 306 -2.60 4.77 5.46
CA ILE A 306 -3.89 5.15 4.86
C ILE A 306 -3.94 6.66 4.58
N THR A 307 -3.28 7.47 5.42
CA THR A 307 -3.39 8.93 5.34
C THR A 307 -2.44 9.50 4.29
N PRO A 308 -2.91 10.34 3.36
CA PRO A 308 -2.08 10.99 2.35
C PRO A 308 -1.25 12.11 2.97
N SER A 309 -0.12 11.77 3.56
CA SER A 309 0.84 12.71 4.16
C SER A 309 2.25 12.51 3.58
N PHE A 310 3.14 13.47 3.79
CA PHE A 310 4.54 13.34 3.38
C PHE A 310 5.25 12.37 4.33
N ASN A 311 5.52 11.15 3.86
CA ASN A 311 6.13 10.06 4.65
C ASN A 311 5.46 9.80 6.03
N GLY A 312 4.17 10.12 6.17
CA GLY A 312 3.46 9.99 7.46
C GLY A 312 3.78 11.08 8.48
N ILE A 313 4.63 12.07 8.15
CA ILE A 313 5.00 13.17 9.05
C ILE A 313 3.75 13.99 9.37
N GLY A 314 3.62 14.37 10.63
CA GLY A 314 2.47 15.06 11.19
C GLY A 314 1.40 14.09 11.69
N ILE A 315 0.94 13.16 10.86
CA ILE A 315 -0.10 12.20 11.28
C ILE A 315 0.41 11.17 12.27
N ARG A 316 1.64 10.66 12.07
CA ARG A 316 2.26 9.72 13.00
C ARG A 316 2.56 10.36 14.34
N GLU A 317 3.11 11.56 14.36
CA GLU A 317 3.40 12.31 15.59
C GLU A 317 2.11 12.61 16.34
N TRP A 318 1.06 13.03 15.63
CA TRP A 318 -0.26 13.21 16.23
C TRP A 318 -0.79 11.90 16.79
N ALA A 319 -0.72 10.81 16.04
CA ALA A 319 -1.23 9.53 16.47
C ALA A 319 -0.45 8.97 17.67
N TYR A 320 0.89 9.02 17.67
CA TYR A 320 1.69 8.64 18.84
C TYR A 320 1.31 9.44 20.08
N THR A 321 1.21 10.77 19.94
CA THR A 321 0.82 11.65 21.06
C THR A 321 -0.59 11.27 21.56
N TYR A 322 -1.55 11.05 20.66
CA TYR A 322 -2.91 10.68 20.98
C TYR A 322 -2.97 9.33 21.74
N PHE A 323 -2.37 8.27 21.18
CA PHE A 323 -2.40 6.95 21.80
C PHE A 323 -1.69 6.93 23.16
N LEU A 324 -0.55 7.60 23.30
CA LEU A 324 0.16 7.69 24.57
C LEU A 324 -0.61 8.48 25.63
N THR A 325 -1.32 9.52 25.24
CA THR A 325 -2.21 10.24 26.18
C THR A 325 -3.41 9.40 26.60
N LEU A 326 -3.93 8.51 25.75
CA LEU A 326 -4.94 7.53 26.14
C LEU A 326 -4.39 6.51 27.18
N ALA A 327 -3.08 6.23 27.15
CA ALA A 327 -2.40 5.41 28.13
C ALA A 327 -2.05 6.16 29.44
N GLY A 328 -2.49 7.41 29.59
CA GLY A 328 -2.23 8.21 30.78
C GLY A 328 -0.85 8.92 30.78
N VAL A 329 -0.15 8.96 29.64
CA VAL A 329 1.10 9.71 29.51
C VAL A 329 0.78 11.19 29.27
N ASP A 330 1.46 12.09 29.97
CA ASP A 330 1.34 13.52 29.75
C ASP A 330 1.72 13.92 28.31
N ARG A 331 1.10 14.99 27.82
CA ARG A 331 1.28 15.42 26.41
C ARG A 331 2.72 15.74 26.03
N ALA A 332 3.51 16.36 26.94
CA ALA A 332 4.90 16.72 26.64
C ALA A 332 5.78 15.47 26.44
N PRO A 333 5.83 14.48 27.36
CA PRO A 333 6.53 13.21 27.11
C PRO A 333 5.98 12.42 25.90
N ALA A 334 4.67 12.43 25.65
CA ALA A 334 4.07 11.76 24.52
C ALA A 334 4.53 12.38 23.17
N LEU A 335 4.58 13.71 23.06
CA LEU A 335 5.13 14.37 21.89
C LEU A 335 6.64 14.12 21.76
N THR A 336 7.38 14.18 22.89
CA THR A 336 8.82 13.88 22.87
C THR A 336 9.07 12.46 22.34
N TYR A 337 8.26 11.48 22.72
CA TYR A 337 8.31 10.13 22.17
C TYR A 337 8.15 10.12 20.64
N ALA A 338 7.15 10.83 20.12
CA ALA A 338 6.89 10.91 18.67
C ALA A 338 8.07 11.55 17.93
N ILE A 339 8.66 12.62 18.47
CA ILE A 339 9.84 13.30 17.90
C ILE A 339 11.07 12.38 17.95
N MET A 340 11.29 11.65 19.06
CA MET A 340 12.40 10.70 19.15
C MET A 340 12.27 9.56 18.12
N TRP A 341 11.06 9.05 17.92
CA TRP A 341 10.81 8.08 16.88
C TRP A 341 11.05 8.63 15.46
N LEU A 342 10.62 9.87 15.19
CA LEU A 342 10.92 10.56 13.93
C LEU A 342 12.43 10.72 13.73
N GLY A 343 13.16 11.12 14.77
CA GLY A 343 14.62 11.22 14.75
C GLY A 343 15.30 9.89 14.45
N LEU A 344 14.87 8.81 15.11
CA LEU A 344 15.40 7.45 14.90
C LEU A 344 15.19 6.98 13.46
N THR A 345 13.99 7.15 12.92
CA THR A 345 13.67 6.76 11.53
C THR A 345 14.41 7.62 10.52
N THR A 346 14.59 8.93 10.79
CA THR A 346 15.36 9.84 9.94
C THR A 346 16.84 9.47 9.94
N MET A 347 17.43 9.19 11.09
CA MET A 347 18.82 8.72 11.18
C MET A 347 19.03 7.40 10.41
N SER A 348 18.10 6.48 10.52
CA SER A 348 18.13 5.22 9.75
C SER A 348 18.07 5.46 8.25
N SER A 349 17.27 6.47 7.81
CA SER A 349 17.19 6.88 6.41
C SER A 349 18.52 7.49 5.92
N LEU A 350 19.23 8.25 6.76
CA LEU A 350 20.57 8.79 6.42
C LEU A 350 21.61 7.67 6.24
N VAL A 351 21.55 6.60 7.05
CA VAL A 351 22.36 5.39 6.82
C VAL A 351 22.06 4.81 5.44
N GLY A 352 20.77 4.77 5.03
CA GLY A 352 20.38 4.38 3.67
C GLY A 352 20.97 5.31 2.59
N GLY A 353 21.05 6.61 2.86
CA GLY A 353 21.71 7.59 1.98
C GLY A 353 23.22 7.30 1.83
N LEU A 354 23.89 6.95 2.90
CA LEU A 354 25.30 6.53 2.86
C LEU A 354 25.46 5.28 1.99
N VAL A 355 24.61 4.27 2.18
CA VAL A 355 24.60 3.05 1.35
C VAL A 355 24.37 3.41 -0.13
N TYR A 356 23.46 4.36 -0.43
CA TYR A 356 23.20 4.82 -1.78
C TYR A 356 24.45 5.44 -2.44
N VAL A 357 25.14 6.32 -1.74
CA VAL A 357 26.34 7.00 -2.26
C VAL A 357 27.49 6.01 -2.44
N LEU A 358 27.77 5.18 -1.43
CA LEU A 358 28.89 4.22 -1.47
C LEU A 358 28.62 3.04 -2.42
N GLY A 359 27.35 2.64 -2.57
CA GLY A 359 26.95 1.53 -3.44
C GLY A 359 26.91 1.87 -4.93
N HIS A 360 27.29 3.11 -5.32
CA HIS A 360 27.28 3.59 -6.71
C HIS A 360 25.94 3.39 -7.44
N PHE A 361 24.84 3.54 -6.73
CA PHE A 361 23.48 3.46 -7.26
C PHE A 361 23.15 4.70 -8.12
N LYS A 362 23.79 4.82 -9.29
CA LYS A 362 23.50 5.93 -10.23
C LYS A 362 22.28 5.59 -11.09
N ILE A 363 21.32 6.48 -11.11
CA ILE A 363 20.25 6.48 -12.12
C ILE A 363 20.83 7.16 -13.34
N SER A 364 20.83 6.50 -14.50
CA SER A 364 21.31 7.12 -15.74
C SER A 364 20.32 8.23 -16.19
N LYS A 365 20.80 9.19 -16.98
CA LYS A 365 19.94 10.30 -17.47
C LYS A 365 18.75 9.75 -18.25
N ALA A 366 18.94 8.75 -19.10
CA ALA A 366 17.90 8.08 -19.86
C ALA A 366 16.85 7.41 -18.96
N GLU A 367 17.27 6.79 -17.85
CA GLU A 367 16.40 6.17 -16.87
C GLU A 367 15.58 7.22 -16.08
N LYS A 368 16.16 8.41 -15.85
CA LYS A 368 15.46 9.52 -15.20
C LYS A 368 14.36 10.08 -16.10
N ASP A 369 14.64 10.24 -17.36
CA ASP A 369 13.70 10.72 -18.38
C ASP A 369 12.52 9.72 -18.57
N LEU A 370 12.78 8.41 -18.46
CA LEU A 370 11.76 7.37 -18.46
C LEU A 370 10.86 7.41 -17.23
N MET A 371 11.42 7.66 -16.05
CA MET A 371 10.64 7.84 -14.81
C MET A 371 9.77 9.10 -14.84
N GLU A 372 10.30 10.20 -15.41
CA GLU A 372 9.58 11.47 -15.55
C GLU A 372 8.48 11.40 -16.62
N SER A 373 8.68 10.62 -17.67
CA SER A 373 7.72 10.49 -18.77
C SER A 373 6.53 9.56 -18.49
N GLY A 374 6.55 8.78 -17.38
CA GLY A 374 5.51 7.81 -17.05
C GLY A 374 5.36 6.65 -18.04
N ARG A 375 6.30 6.52 -19.00
CA ARG A 375 6.30 5.48 -20.02
C ARG A 375 7.03 4.23 -19.57
N MET A 376 6.57 3.57 -18.52
CA MET A 376 7.06 2.22 -18.18
C MET A 376 6.44 1.10 -19.03
N ASP A 377 5.46 1.41 -19.87
CA ASP A 377 4.73 0.41 -20.69
C ASP A 377 5.41 0.03 -22.02
N SER A 378 6.53 0.66 -22.37
CA SER A 378 7.20 0.44 -23.67
C SER A 378 8.44 -0.46 -23.63
N LEU A 379 8.69 -1.17 -22.53
CA LEU A 379 9.83 -2.08 -22.36
C LEU A 379 9.39 -3.55 -22.14
N ASN A 380 8.27 -3.94 -22.78
CA ASN A 380 7.90 -5.35 -22.93
C ASN A 380 8.25 -5.82 -24.34
#